data_dbdae5ee081dafa367adfb682f6532b1
#
_entry.id   dbdae5ee081dafa367adfb682f6532b1
#
_cell.length_a   1.000
_cell.length_b   1.000
_cell.length_c   1.000
_cell.angle_alpha   90.00
_cell.angle_beta   90.00
_cell.angle_gamma   90.00
#
_symmetry.space_group_name_H-M   'P 1'
#
loop_
_entity.id
_entity.type
_entity.pdbx_description
1 polymer ?
#
loop_
_entity_poly.entity_id
_entity_poly.type
_entity_poly.pdbx_seq_one_letter_code
_entity_poly.pdbx_strand_id
1 'polypeptide(L)'
;MAWTSPKTWASGYVVLAADLNTHLRDNLNMTAPAVMSAQGDIIIASGANTPIRLAKSTTSTQYLANTGTSNAPAWNEVALA
;
A
#
# COMPACT_ATOMS: atom_id res chain seq x y z
N MET A 1 -8.36 -4.40 -5.59
CA MET A 1 -7.63 -4.08 -6.83
C MET A 1 -6.21 -4.59 -6.71
N ALA A 2 -5.65 -5.07 -7.80
CA ALA A 2 -4.30 -5.62 -7.82
C ALA A 2 -3.40 -4.74 -8.67
N TRP A 3 -2.14 -4.67 -8.27
CA TRP A 3 -1.12 -4.02 -9.08
C TRP A 3 -0.85 -4.86 -10.33
N THR A 4 -0.80 -4.19 -11.48
CA THR A 4 -0.41 -4.79 -12.75
C THR A 4 0.79 -4.02 -13.30
N SER A 5 1.84 -4.74 -13.73
CA SER A 5 2.97 -4.06 -14.36
C SER A 5 2.48 -3.21 -15.53
N PRO A 6 2.84 -1.92 -15.58
CA PRO A 6 2.34 -1.04 -16.63
C PRO A 6 2.72 -1.57 -18.02
N LYS A 7 1.78 -1.44 -18.94
CA LYS A 7 1.97 -1.88 -20.32
C LYS A 7 2.87 -0.91 -21.07
N THR A 8 3.72 -1.46 -21.95
CA THR A 8 4.45 -0.65 -22.91
C THR A 8 3.56 -0.43 -24.12
N TRP A 9 3.29 0.83 -24.44
CA TRP A 9 2.39 1.20 -25.53
C TRP A 9 3.16 1.29 -26.83
N ALA A 10 2.61 0.69 -27.88
CA ALA A 10 3.21 0.75 -29.23
C ALA A 10 2.49 1.77 -30.08
N SER A 11 3.22 2.36 -31.04
CA SER A 11 2.62 3.27 -32.00
C SER A 11 1.56 2.55 -32.83
N GLY A 12 0.37 3.17 -32.97
CA GLY A 12 -0.74 2.56 -33.69
C GLY A 12 -1.60 1.61 -32.88
N TYR A 13 -1.27 1.38 -31.61
CA TYR A 13 -2.10 0.55 -30.74
C TYR A 13 -3.40 1.25 -30.39
N VAL A 14 -4.52 0.55 -30.51
CA VAL A 14 -5.84 1.09 -30.12
C VAL A 14 -6.04 0.83 -28.63
N VAL A 15 -6.17 1.93 -27.88
CA VAL A 15 -6.36 1.86 -26.43
C VAL A 15 -7.81 1.50 -26.13
N LEU A 16 -8.01 0.41 -25.39
CA LEU A 16 -9.34 -0.04 -24.97
C LEU A 16 -9.63 0.47 -23.56
N ALA A 17 -10.92 0.57 -23.23
CA ALA A 17 -11.31 0.97 -21.87
C ALA A 17 -10.75 0.04 -20.82
N ALA A 18 -10.67 -1.27 -21.10
CA ALA A 18 -10.08 -2.24 -20.19
C ALA A 18 -8.60 -1.95 -19.92
N ASP A 19 -7.85 -1.48 -20.92
CA ASP A 19 -6.44 -1.09 -20.75
C ASP A 19 -6.30 0.08 -19.79
N LEU A 20 -7.13 1.11 -19.95
CA LEU A 20 -7.10 2.26 -19.05
C LEU A 20 -7.49 1.87 -17.63
N ASN A 21 -8.50 1.01 -17.49
CA ASN A 21 -8.95 0.56 -16.18
C ASN A 21 -7.88 -0.26 -15.46
N THR A 22 -7.16 -1.13 -16.19
CA THR A 22 -6.15 -2.00 -15.60
C THR A 22 -4.85 -1.25 -15.33
N HIS A 23 -4.34 -0.49 -16.32
CA HIS A 23 -2.99 0.06 -16.26
C HIS A 23 -2.93 1.47 -15.67
N LEU A 24 -4.07 2.17 -15.60
CA LEU A 24 -4.15 3.49 -14.97
C LEU A 24 -4.97 3.46 -13.70
N ARG A 25 -6.28 3.21 -13.81
CA ARG A 25 -7.17 3.32 -12.64
C ARG A 25 -6.74 2.39 -11.51
N ASP A 26 -6.58 1.10 -11.82
CA ASP A 26 -6.26 0.12 -10.78
C ASP A 26 -4.87 0.35 -10.19
N ASN A 27 -3.90 0.70 -11.03
CA ASN A 27 -2.55 0.99 -10.55
C ASN A 27 -2.51 2.27 -9.71
N LEU A 28 -3.24 3.31 -10.10
CA LEU A 28 -3.30 4.54 -9.32
C LEU A 28 -3.93 4.32 -7.95
N ASN A 29 -4.89 3.39 -7.86
CA ASN A 29 -5.51 3.05 -6.58
C ASN A 29 -4.59 2.26 -5.65
N MET A 30 -3.43 1.81 -6.14
CA MET A 30 -2.41 1.16 -5.33
C MET A 30 -1.30 2.12 -4.91
N THR A 31 -1.42 3.40 -5.22
CA THR A 31 -0.41 4.40 -4.85
C THR A 31 -0.70 4.98 -3.47
N ALA A 32 0.33 5.61 -2.89
CA ALA A 32 0.24 6.14 -1.53
C ALA A 32 -0.97 7.07 -1.32
N PRO A 33 -1.26 8.05 -2.21
CA PRO A 33 -2.41 8.93 -1.96
C PRO A 33 -3.75 8.20 -1.90
N ALA A 34 -3.88 7.08 -2.62
CA ALA A 34 -5.13 6.31 -2.62
C ALA A 34 -5.26 5.41 -1.39
N VAL A 35 -4.13 4.96 -0.84
CA VAL A 35 -4.09 4.00 0.26
C VAL A 35 -4.16 4.69 1.61
N MET A 36 -3.52 5.85 1.76
CA MET A 36 -3.53 6.60 3.02
C MET A 36 -4.85 7.35 3.19
N SER A 37 -5.38 7.37 4.40
CA SER A 37 -6.66 8.01 4.68
C SER A 37 -6.66 8.94 5.89
N ALA A 38 -5.59 8.98 6.67
CA ALA A 38 -5.52 9.84 7.84
C ALA A 38 -4.09 10.29 8.10
N GLN A 39 -3.97 11.42 8.80
CA GLN A 39 -2.66 11.91 9.21
C GLN A 39 -1.97 10.88 10.11
N GLY A 40 -0.71 10.63 9.84
CA GLY A 40 0.08 9.67 10.61
C GLY A 40 0.04 8.24 10.08
N ASP A 41 -0.70 7.99 9.01
CA ASP A 41 -0.72 6.67 8.38
C ASP A 41 0.62 6.36 7.75
N ILE A 42 0.98 5.08 7.75
CA ILE A 42 2.20 4.56 7.14
C ILE A 42 1.81 3.54 6.09
N ILE A 43 2.54 3.54 4.97
CA ILE A 43 2.35 2.53 3.94
C ILE A 43 3.31 1.38 4.19
N ILE A 44 2.79 0.18 4.26
CA ILE A 44 3.58 -1.05 4.37
C ILE A 44 3.20 -1.98 3.24
N ALA A 45 4.09 -2.92 2.95
CA ALA A 45 3.80 -3.95 1.95
C ALA A 45 3.24 -5.19 2.66
N SER A 46 2.11 -5.70 2.19
CA SER A 46 1.58 -6.98 2.64
C SER A 46 2.06 -8.12 1.76
N GLY A 47 2.75 -7.82 0.68
CA GLY A 47 3.34 -8.75 -0.26
C GLY A 47 4.02 -7.97 -1.35
N ALA A 48 4.59 -8.65 -2.35
CA ALA A 48 5.21 -7.97 -3.47
C ALA A 48 4.18 -7.11 -4.21
N ASN A 49 4.51 -5.85 -4.46
CA ASN A 49 3.66 -4.92 -5.19
C ASN A 49 2.26 -4.72 -4.57
N THR A 50 2.12 -4.96 -3.26
CA THR A 50 0.83 -4.87 -2.58
C THR A 50 0.93 -3.91 -1.40
N PRO A 51 0.76 -2.60 -1.61
CA PRO A 51 0.78 -1.63 -0.54
C PRO A 51 -0.51 -1.68 0.27
N ILE A 52 -0.38 -1.58 1.58
CA ILE A 52 -1.52 -1.42 2.47
C ILE A 52 -1.26 -0.31 3.47
N ARG A 53 -2.32 0.18 4.08
CA ARG A 53 -2.26 1.22 5.08
C ARG A 53 -2.01 0.59 6.45
N LEU A 54 -1.00 1.08 7.17
CA LEU A 54 -0.90 0.86 8.60
C LEU A 54 -1.46 2.10 9.28
N ALA A 55 -2.63 1.96 9.89
CA ALA A 55 -3.29 3.09 10.53
C ALA A 55 -2.41 3.66 11.65
N LYS A 56 -2.47 4.97 11.81
CA LYS A 56 -1.74 5.65 12.88
C LYS A 56 -2.09 5.06 14.23
N SER A 57 -1.12 5.05 15.15
CA SER A 57 -1.39 4.73 16.54
C SER A 57 -2.14 5.89 17.20
N THR A 58 -3.08 5.58 18.07
CA THR A 58 -3.78 6.57 18.89
C THR A 58 -3.25 6.61 20.33
N THR A 59 -2.25 5.80 20.64
CA THR A 59 -1.67 5.69 21.97
C THR A 59 -0.23 6.15 21.96
N SER A 60 0.11 7.15 22.77
CA SER A 60 1.42 7.80 22.76
C SER A 60 2.58 6.91 23.21
N THR A 61 2.28 5.81 23.90
CA THR A 61 3.29 4.88 24.40
C THR A 61 3.64 3.79 23.41
N GLN A 62 3.03 3.79 22.22
CA GLN A 62 3.28 2.77 21.22
C GLN A 62 4.42 3.15 20.29
N TYR A 63 5.13 2.15 19.81
CA TYR A 63 6.19 2.30 18.83
C TYR A 63 6.00 1.28 17.71
N LEU A 64 6.57 1.57 16.56
CA LEU A 64 6.49 0.68 15.41
C LEU A 64 7.49 -0.46 15.60
N ALA A 65 7.01 -1.70 15.54
CA ALA A 65 7.85 -2.88 15.73
C ALA A 65 7.50 -3.95 14.72
N ASN A 66 8.46 -4.82 14.44
CA ASN A 66 8.25 -6.00 13.62
C ASN A 66 7.65 -7.09 14.51
N THR A 67 6.62 -7.77 14.01
CA THR A 67 5.97 -8.87 14.76
C THR A 67 6.79 -10.16 14.75
N GLY A 68 7.86 -10.23 13.95
CA GLY A 68 8.82 -11.33 14.00
C GLY A 68 8.46 -12.54 13.15
N THR A 69 7.25 -13.04 13.25
CA THR A 69 6.86 -14.27 12.57
C THR A 69 6.18 -14.05 11.24
N SER A 70 5.49 -12.93 11.05
CA SER A 70 4.76 -12.64 9.82
C SER A 70 5.40 -11.52 9.00
N ASN A 71 6.51 -10.97 9.45
CA ASN A 71 7.21 -9.85 8.80
C ASN A 71 6.33 -8.61 8.60
N ALA A 72 5.27 -8.49 9.38
CA ALA A 72 4.34 -7.38 9.28
C ALA A 72 4.63 -6.37 10.41
N PRO A 73 4.95 -5.10 10.08
CA PRO A 73 5.08 -4.08 11.10
C PRO A 73 3.75 -3.84 11.81
N ALA A 74 3.82 -3.58 13.10
CA ALA A 74 2.64 -3.29 13.91
C ALA A 74 3.01 -2.36 15.05
N TRP A 75 2.01 -1.70 15.62
CA TRP A 75 2.21 -0.86 16.79
C TRP A 75 2.23 -1.73 18.04
N ASN A 76 3.27 -1.58 18.84
CA ASN A 76 3.41 -2.27 20.12
C ASN A 76 3.65 -1.27 21.23
N GLU A 77 3.26 -1.64 22.44
CA GLU A 77 3.54 -0.82 23.60
C GLU A 77 4.89 -1.19 24.21
N VAL A 78 5.55 -0.19 24.79
CA VAL A 78 6.77 -0.43 25.54
C VAL A 78 6.40 -1.21 26.79
N ALA A 79 6.96 -2.41 26.93
CA ALA A 79 6.75 -3.21 28.13
C ALA A 79 7.70 -2.71 29.22
N LEU A 80 7.12 -2.16 30.28
CA LEU A 80 7.89 -1.79 31.46
C LEU A 80 7.90 -2.99 32.42
N ALA A 81 9.09 -3.45 32.72
CA ALA A 81 9.27 -4.62 33.59
C ALA A 81 8.87 -4.30 35.03
#